data_9e0780c55e6eb39ace90fde07c80f5a2
#
_entry.id   9e0780c55e6eb39ace90fde07c80f5a2
#
_cell.length_a   1.000
_cell.length_b   1.000
_cell.length_c   1.000
_cell.angle_alpha   90.00
_cell.angle_beta   90.00
_cell.angle_gamma   90.00
#
_symmetry.space_group_name_H-M   'P 1'
#
loop_
_entity.id
_entity.type
_entity.pdbx_description
1 polymer ?
#
loop_
_entity_poly.entity_id
_entity_poly.type
_entity_poly.pdbx_seq_one_letter_code
_entity_poly.pdbx_strand_id
1 'polypeptide(L)'
;MSGSLPKTPSFRLDGRRALITGAGRGIGRASAIALAEAGAEVFLAARTEDEIEALASQIGSEGGTAKAIVLDVTDTPSVKATIAAEGPFQILVNSAGGNRPAELSDITEEDYDFIADLNLRASIFVAQSVASGLIEANLPGSIINVSSQMGHVGGPKRTVYCATKHAIEGATKAMAWELGQHSIRVNTLCPTFIKTPMVEGFLEEQEFHDFVMSNIALGRIGEVEDIMGAVVFLASDASTLVTGSALMVDGGWTAA
;
A
#
# COMPACT_ATOMS: atom_id res chain seq x y z
N MET A 1 33.86 4.37 29.20
CA MET A 1 32.62 4.41 28.40
C MET A 1 31.91 3.08 28.59
N SER A 2 30.94 3.00 29.51
CA SER A 2 30.08 1.81 29.65
C SER A 2 28.94 1.96 28.66
N GLY A 3 29.21 1.65 27.39
CA GLY A 3 28.18 1.66 26.35
C GLY A 3 27.26 0.47 26.53
N SER A 4 25.95 0.72 26.75
CA SER A 4 24.93 -0.33 26.58
C SER A 4 25.02 -0.88 25.16
N LEU A 5 24.85 -2.19 25.01
CA LEU A 5 24.77 -2.78 23.66
C LEU A 5 23.60 -2.18 22.87
N PRO A 6 23.76 -1.95 21.56
CA PRO A 6 22.67 -1.50 20.71
C PRO A 6 21.54 -2.55 20.72
N LYS A 7 20.29 -2.07 20.65
CA LYS A 7 19.11 -2.94 20.60
C LYS A 7 18.45 -2.83 19.25
N THR A 8 17.90 -3.94 18.76
CA THR A 8 17.07 -3.95 17.55
C THR A 8 15.84 -3.04 17.77
N PRO A 9 15.55 -2.11 16.84
CA PRO A 9 14.34 -1.29 16.94
C PRO A 9 13.06 -2.14 16.91
N SER A 10 12.01 -1.59 17.51
CA SER A 10 10.72 -2.30 17.65
C SER A 10 9.98 -2.42 16.32
N PHE A 11 9.33 -3.57 16.12
CA PHE A 11 8.31 -3.78 15.10
C PHE A 11 6.89 -3.50 15.63
N ARG A 12 6.74 -3.19 16.93
CA ARG A 12 5.46 -2.85 17.54
C ARG A 12 5.00 -1.45 17.13
N LEU A 13 3.68 -1.31 16.99
CA LEU A 13 3.00 -0.09 16.56
C LEU A 13 2.02 0.43 17.61
N ASP A 14 2.22 0.06 18.86
CA ASP A 14 1.34 0.44 19.98
C ASP A 14 1.19 1.97 20.04
N GLY A 15 -0.04 2.44 20.13
CA GLY A 15 -0.39 3.86 20.17
C GLY A 15 -0.29 4.61 18.84
N ARG A 16 0.01 3.92 17.73
CA ARG A 16 0.01 4.51 16.39
C ARG A 16 -1.33 4.32 15.71
N ARG A 17 -1.73 5.31 14.93
CA ARG A 17 -2.95 5.31 14.13
C ARG A 17 -2.59 5.12 12.66
N ALA A 18 -3.19 4.13 12.02
CA ALA A 18 -2.91 3.74 10.65
C ALA A 18 -4.14 3.88 9.76
N LEU A 19 -4.04 4.62 8.67
CA LEU A 19 -5.04 4.67 7.60
C LEU A 19 -4.66 3.70 6.48
N ILE A 20 -5.59 2.83 6.10
CA ILE A 20 -5.39 1.88 5.00
C ILE A 20 -6.49 2.12 3.95
N THR A 21 -6.11 2.53 2.75
CA THR A 21 -7.04 2.65 1.63
C THR A 21 -7.17 1.33 0.88
N GLY A 22 -8.35 1.03 0.33
CA GLY A 22 -8.62 -0.26 -0.30
C GLY A 22 -8.61 -1.43 0.71
N ALA A 23 -9.00 -1.17 1.97
CA ALA A 23 -8.88 -2.11 3.07
C ALA A 23 -9.85 -3.30 3.02
N GLY A 24 -10.90 -3.27 2.18
CA GLY A 24 -11.94 -4.31 2.18
C GLY A 24 -11.44 -5.69 1.75
N ARG A 25 -10.43 -5.78 0.89
CA ARG A 25 -9.94 -7.05 0.33
C ARG A 25 -8.46 -7.03 -0.03
N GLY A 26 -7.90 -8.20 -0.36
CA GLY A 26 -6.55 -8.38 -0.90
C GLY A 26 -5.46 -7.79 -0.01
N ILE A 27 -4.51 -7.09 -0.63
CA ILE A 27 -3.32 -6.53 0.03
C ILE A 27 -3.70 -5.49 1.09
N GLY A 28 -4.70 -4.64 0.82
CA GLY A 28 -5.17 -3.65 1.80
C GLY A 28 -5.72 -4.29 3.06
N ARG A 29 -6.54 -5.35 2.91
CA ARG A 29 -7.07 -6.13 4.04
C ARG A 29 -5.95 -6.80 4.84
N ALA A 30 -5.01 -7.45 4.17
CA ALA A 30 -3.87 -8.09 4.84
C ALA A 30 -2.98 -7.06 5.57
N SER A 31 -2.76 -5.90 4.95
CA SER A 31 -2.02 -4.79 5.59
C SER A 31 -2.71 -4.30 6.85
N ALA A 32 -4.03 -4.17 6.84
CA ALA A 32 -4.80 -3.74 7.99
C ALA A 32 -4.70 -4.75 9.16
N ILE A 33 -4.83 -6.05 8.86
CA ILE A 33 -4.67 -7.13 9.84
C ILE A 33 -3.26 -7.07 10.45
N ALA A 34 -2.22 -7.04 9.62
CA ALA A 34 -0.83 -7.01 10.09
C ALA A 34 -0.51 -5.82 11.00
N LEU A 35 -1.01 -4.63 10.65
CA LEU A 35 -0.80 -3.43 11.45
C LEU A 35 -1.57 -3.48 12.79
N ALA A 36 -2.79 -4.04 12.80
CA ALA A 36 -3.58 -4.26 14.01
C ALA A 36 -2.90 -5.27 14.94
N GLU A 37 -2.42 -6.41 14.43
CA GLU A 37 -1.65 -7.41 15.18
C GLU A 37 -0.36 -6.81 15.77
N ALA A 38 0.27 -5.88 15.05
CA ALA A 38 1.44 -5.15 15.54
C ALA A 38 1.09 -4.10 16.62
N GLY A 39 -0.20 -3.79 16.87
CA GLY A 39 -0.70 -2.91 17.93
C GLY A 39 -1.20 -1.55 17.46
N ALA A 40 -1.30 -1.29 16.17
CA ALA A 40 -1.87 -0.05 15.66
C ALA A 40 -3.40 -0.01 15.79
N GLU A 41 -3.95 1.17 16.02
CA GLU A 41 -5.36 1.47 15.74
C GLU A 41 -5.51 1.66 14.24
N VAL A 42 -6.29 0.80 13.56
CA VAL A 42 -6.41 0.81 12.10
C VAL A 42 -7.72 1.42 11.63
N PHE A 43 -7.63 2.28 10.63
CA PHE A 43 -8.74 2.96 9.97
C PHE A 43 -8.88 2.39 8.56
N LEU A 44 -9.98 1.67 8.33
CA LEU A 44 -10.21 0.85 7.16
C LEU A 44 -11.03 1.64 6.14
N ALA A 45 -10.36 2.22 5.14
CA ALA A 45 -11.04 3.03 4.13
C ALA A 45 -11.31 2.24 2.85
N ALA A 46 -12.57 2.12 2.46
CA ALA A 46 -13.00 1.56 1.17
C ALA A 46 -14.41 2.04 0.81
N ARG A 47 -14.86 1.75 -0.41
CA ARG A 47 -16.22 2.11 -0.88
C ARG A 47 -17.29 1.14 -0.41
N THR A 48 -16.93 -0.13 -0.18
CA THR A 48 -17.87 -1.19 0.23
C THR A 48 -17.91 -1.27 1.74
N GLU A 49 -19.00 -0.73 2.31
CA GLU A 49 -19.19 -0.62 3.76
C GLU A 49 -19.15 -1.99 4.45
N ASP A 50 -19.95 -2.94 3.97
CA ASP A 50 -20.05 -4.28 4.55
C ASP A 50 -18.69 -5.00 4.69
N GLU A 51 -17.78 -4.84 3.69
CA GLU A 51 -16.46 -5.46 3.73
C GLU A 51 -15.58 -4.90 4.86
N ILE A 52 -15.59 -3.59 5.05
CA ILE A 52 -14.74 -2.92 6.05
C ILE A 52 -15.33 -3.01 7.45
N GLU A 53 -16.64 -3.03 7.60
CA GLU A 53 -17.31 -3.28 8.89
C GLU A 53 -17.09 -4.72 9.37
N ALA A 54 -17.24 -5.70 8.48
CA ALA A 54 -16.93 -7.09 8.79
C ALA A 54 -15.46 -7.26 9.23
N LEU A 55 -14.53 -6.60 8.53
CA LEU A 55 -13.11 -6.64 8.89
C LEU A 55 -12.84 -5.94 10.23
N ALA A 56 -13.46 -4.79 10.48
CA ALA A 56 -13.33 -4.09 11.77
C ALA A 56 -13.83 -4.94 12.94
N SER A 57 -14.97 -5.60 12.76
CA SER A 57 -15.52 -6.54 13.75
C SER A 57 -14.60 -7.73 13.99
N GLN A 58 -14.02 -8.31 12.94
CA GLN A 58 -13.08 -9.42 13.04
C GLN A 58 -11.81 -9.01 13.82
N ILE A 59 -11.19 -7.88 13.45
CA ILE A 59 -10.01 -7.34 14.15
C ILE A 59 -10.35 -7.09 15.64
N GLY A 60 -11.53 -6.53 15.92
CA GLY A 60 -12.00 -6.29 17.27
C GLY A 60 -12.16 -7.58 18.09
N SER A 61 -12.67 -8.65 17.47
CA SER A 61 -12.84 -9.96 18.14
C SER A 61 -11.50 -10.63 18.51
N GLU A 62 -10.43 -10.27 17.80
CA GLU A 62 -9.07 -10.74 18.07
C GLU A 62 -8.27 -9.79 18.98
N GLY A 63 -8.93 -8.76 19.56
CA GLY A 63 -8.34 -7.85 20.53
C GLY A 63 -7.63 -6.64 19.92
N GLY A 64 -7.72 -6.44 18.60
CA GLY A 64 -7.23 -5.25 17.92
C GLY A 64 -8.23 -4.09 17.98
N THR A 65 -7.83 -2.92 17.49
CA THR A 65 -8.70 -1.73 17.39
C THR A 65 -8.83 -1.31 15.93
N ALA A 66 -10.05 -1.30 15.40
CA ALA A 66 -10.33 -0.95 14.02
C ALA A 66 -11.57 -0.07 13.89
N LYS A 67 -11.56 0.86 12.91
CA LYS A 67 -12.70 1.70 12.53
C LYS A 67 -12.91 1.64 11.03
N ALA A 68 -14.12 1.35 10.59
CA ALA A 68 -14.52 1.43 9.19
C ALA A 68 -14.78 2.88 8.77
N ILE A 69 -14.35 3.24 7.55
CA ILE A 69 -14.56 4.55 6.93
C ILE A 69 -14.97 4.33 5.47
N VAL A 70 -16.22 4.64 5.14
CA VAL A 70 -16.68 4.62 3.74
C VAL A 70 -16.07 5.80 3.01
N LEU A 71 -15.20 5.53 2.04
CA LEU A 71 -14.45 6.56 1.33
C LEU A 71 -14.14 6.13 -0.11
N ASP A 72 -14.47 6.99 -1.06
CA ASP A 72 -13.91 6.92 -2.41
C ASP A 72 -12.64 7.80 -2.46
N VAL A 73 -11.50 7.18 -2.64
CA VAL A 73 -10.20 7.88 -2.67
C VAL A 73 -10.04 8.78 -3.91
N THR A 74 -10.88 8.65 -4.92
CA THR A 74 -10.88 9.51 -6.12
C THR A 74 -11.61 10.83 -5.86
N ASP A 75 -12.46 10.91 -4.83
CA ASP A 75 -13.09 12.14 -4.35
C ASP A 75 -12.15 12.89 -3.39
N THR A 76 -11.29 13.71 -3.96
CA THR A 76 -10.29 14.49 -3.20
C THR A 76 -10.89 15.40 -2.11
N PRO A 77 -12.02 16.10 -2.31
CA PRO A 77 -12.69 16.86 -1.24
C PRO A 77 -13.08 15.97 -0.05
N SER A 78 -13.71 14.81 -0.31
CA SER A 78 -14.10 13.86 0.74
C SER A 78 -12.88 13.27 1.46
N VAL A 79 -11.79 12.97 0.73
CA VAL A 79 -10.50 12.52 1.32
C VAL A 79 -9.98 13.56 2.31
N LYS A 80 -9.90 14.82 1.92
CA LYS A 80 -9.42 15.93 2.79
C LYS A 80 -10.27 16.08 4.03
N ALA A 81 -11.60 16.09 3.88
CA ALA A 81 -12.53 16.25 5.00
C ALA A 81 -12.41 15.08 5.99
N THR A 82 -12.35 13.85 5.48
CA THR A 82 -12.24 12.63 6.31
C THR A 82 -10.91 12.60 7.08
N ILE A 83 -9.79 12.89 6.42
CA ILE A 83 -8.48 12.87 7.07
C ILE A 83 -8.36 14.01 8.10
N ALA A 84 -8.94 15.16 7.84
CA ALA A 84 -8.97 16.26 8.81
C ALA A 84 -9.82 15.91 10.05
N ALA A 85 -10.94 15.19 9.88
CA ALA A 85 -11.81 14.80 10.98
C ALA A 85 -11.27 13.64 11.82
N GLU A 86 -10.64 12.66 11.17
CA GLU A 86 -10.23 11.39 11.79
C GLU A 86 -8.72 11.31 12.11
N GLY A 87 -7.89 12.15 11.49
CA GLY A 87 -6.43 12.15 11.69
C GLY A 87 -5.99 12.80 13.00
N PRO A 88 -4.69 13.01 13.21
CA PRO A 88 -3.60 12.62 12.32
C PRO A 88 -3.33 11.10 12.31
N PHE A 89 -2.82 10.59 11.18
CA PHE A 89 -2.45 9.19 10.99
C PHE A 89 -0.93 9.07 10.83
N GLN A 90 -0.25 8.42 11.78
CA GLN A 90 1.21 8.24 11.70
C GLN A 90 1.62 7.20 10.64
N ILE A 91 0.67 6.36 10.22
CA ILE A 91 0.91 5.35 9.20
C ILE A 91 -0.16 5.50 8.12
N LEU A 92 0.27 5.51 6.85
CA LEU A 92 -0.61 5.40 5.69
C LEU A 92 -0.19 4.21 4.84
N VAL A 93 -1.16 3.36 4.49
CA VAL A 93 -1.00 2.36 3.42
C VAL A 93 -1.94 2.73 2.27
N ASN A 94 -1.37 3.29 1.20
CA ASN A 94 -2.08 3.55 -0.05
C ASN A 94 -2.17 2.24 -0.85
N SER A 95 -3.24 1.46 -0.61
CA SER A 95 -3.47 0.18 -1.28
C SER A 95 -4.68 0.19 -2.24
N ALA A 96 -5.47 1.25 -2.26
CA ALA A 96 -6.52 1.39 -3.26
C ALA A 96 -5.89 1.43 -4.67
N GLY A 97 -6.33 0.54 -5.53
CA GLY A 97 -5.81 0.44 -6.89
C GLY A 97 -6.61 -0.51 -7.76
N GLY A 98 -6.44 -0.41 -9.06
CA GLY A 98 -7.12 -1.22 -10.05
C GLY A 98 -6.32 -1.37 -11.33
N ASN A 99 -6.79 -2.28 -12.18
CA ASN A 99 -6.21 -2.51 -13.48
C ASN A 99 -7.31 -2.92 -14.47
N ARG A 100 -7.18 -2.47 -15.70
CA ARG A 100 -8.00 -2.86 -16.87
C ARG A 100 -7.04 -3.29 -17.97
N PRO A 101 -6.71 -4.60 -18.05
CA PRO A 101 -5.78 -5.11 -19.06
C PRO A 101 -6.34 -4.95 -20.46
N ALA A 102 -5.56 -4.36 -21.36
CA ALA A 102 -5.91 -4.22 -22.77
C ALA A 102 -4.65 -4.19 -23.63
N GLU A 103 -4.75 -4.65 -24.88
CA GLU A 103 -3.70 -4.40 -25.89
C GLU A 103 -3.55 -2.89 -26.11
N LEU A 104 -2.36 -2.45 -26.49
CA LEU A 104 -2.10 -1.01 -26.66
C LEU A 104 -3.07 -0.35 -27.64
N SER A 105 -3.47 -1.07 -28.71
CA SER A 105 -4.45 -0.61 -29.73
C SER A 105 -5.85 -0.43 -29.19
N ASP A 106 -6.20 -1.09 -28.10
CA ASP A 106 -7.57 -1.22 -27.58
C ASP A 106 -7.79 -0.39 -26.31
N ILE A 107 -6.76 0.28 -25.82
CA ILE A 107 -6.85 1.14 -24.63
C ILE A 107 -7.76 2.33 -24.95
N THR A 108 -8.82 2.49 -24.15
CA THR A 108 -9.71 3.65 -24.21
C THR A 108 -9.26 4.77 -23.28
N GLU A 109 -9.69 6.01 -23.55
CA GLU A 109 -9.48 7.13 -22.62
C GLU A 109 -10.13 6.86 -21.25
N GLU A 110 -11.31 6.21 -21.22
CA GLU A 110 -11.97 5.82 -19.97
C GLU A 110 -11.13 4.85 -19.15
N ASP A 111 -10.48 3.86 -19.77
CA ASP A 111 -9.59 2.92 -19.07
C ASP A 111 -8.34 3.64 -18.54
N TYR A 112 -7.78 4.55 -19.35
CA TYR A 112 -6.66 5.36 -18.92
C TYR A 112 -7.03 6.21 -17.70
N ASP A 113 -8.12 6.97 -17.77
CA ASP A 113 -8.58 7.84 -16.69
C ASP A 113 -8.88 7.04 -15.41
N PHE A 114 -9.58 5.91 -15.53
CA PHE A 114 -9.86 5.04 -14.38
C PHE A 114 -8.57 4.57 -13.70
N ILE A 115 -7.58 4.08 -14.46
CA ILE A 115 -6.34 3.55 -13.90
C ILE A 115 -5.48 4.68 -13.33
N ALA A 116 -5.35 5.79 -14.06
CA ALA A 116 -4.52 6.93 -13.66
C ALA A 116 -5.10 7.64 -12.41
N ASP A 117 -6.39 7.89 -12.40
CA ASP A 117 -7.06 8.54 -11.27
C ASP A 117 -6.99 7.71 -10.00
N LEU A 118 -7.24 6.39 -10.10
CA LEU A 118 -7.24 5.53 -8.93
C LEU A 118 -5.83 5.22 -8.42
N ASN A 119 -4.89 4.83 -9.31
CA ASN A 119 -3.58 4.34 -8.88
C ASN A 119 -2.57 5.45 -8.57
N LEU A 120 -2.67 6.57 -9.26
CA LEU A 120 -1.68 7.65 -9.13
C LEU A 120 -2.26 8.90 -8.47
N ARG A 121 -3.29 9.51 -9.09
CA ARG A 121 -3.86 10.77 -8.60
C ARG A 121 -4.38 10.62 -7.17
N ALA A 122 -5.19 9.61 -6.90
CA ALA A 122 -5.75 9.37 -5.57
C ALA A 122 -4.63 9.13 -4.53
N SER A 123 -3.64 8.28 -4.84
CA SER A 123 -2.52 7.99 -3.94
C SER A 123 -1.74 9.26 -3.54
N ILE A 124 -1.51 10.17 -4.48
CA ILE A 124 -0.81 11.44 -4.22
C ILE A 124 -1.65 12.32 -3.28
N PHE A 125 -2.94 12.50 -3.53
CA PHE A 125 -3.77 13.41 -2.71
C PHE A 125 -4.13 12.84 -1.34
N VAL A 126 -4.22 11.52 -1.18
CA VAL A 126 -4.33 10.88 0.14
C VAL A 126 -3.03 11.08 0.92
N ALA A 127 -1.86 10.82 0.29
CA ALA A 127 -0.56 11.05 0.92
C ALA A 127 -0.36 12.52 1.32
N GLN A 128 -0.74 13.47 0.45
CA GLN A 128 -0.69 14.90 0.75
C GLN A 128 -1.52 15.25 1.99
N SER A 129 -2.75 14.74 2.07
CA SER A 129 -3.65 15.04 3.19
C SER A 129 -3.13 14.47 4.51
N VAL A 130 -2.61 13.23 4.50
CA VAL A 130 -2.00 12.60 5.68
C VAL A 130 -0.73 13.34 6.10
N ALA A 131 0.15 13.67 5.15
CA ALA A 131 1.39 14.40 5.43
C ALA A 131 1.10 15.78 6.02
N SER A 132 0.11 16.52 5.47
CA SER A 132 -0.28 17.83 6.01
C SER A 132 -0.74 17.73 7.47
N GLY A 133 -1.57 16.75 7.81
CA GLY A 133 -2.02 16.55 9.20
C GLY A 133 -0.87 16.17 10.15
N LEU A 134 0.11 15.39 9.68
CA LEU A 134 1.31 15.04 10.47
C LEU A 134 2.21 16.27 10.70
N ILE A 135 2.44 17.07 9.67
CA ILE A 135 3.25 18.30 9.76
C ILE A 135 2.60 19.28 10.74
N GLU A 136 1.29 19.50 10.61
CA GLU A 136 0.53 20.39 11.48
C GLU A 136 0.55 19.93 12.95
N ALA A 137 0.47 18.62 13.17
CA ALA A 137 0.55 18.02 14.50
C ALA A 137 2.01 17.86 15.02
N ASN A 138 3.03 18.16 14.21
CA ASN A 138 4.45 17.93 14.49
C ASN A 138 4.75 16.47 14.91
N LEU A 139 4.16 15.51 14.17
CA LEU A 139 4.30 14.07 14.40
C LEU A 139 5.11 13.40 13.26
N PRO A 140 5.99 12.45 13.60
CA PRO A 140 6.63 11.62 12.59
C PRO A 140 5.64 10.65 11.95
N GLY A 141 5.99 10.12 10.76
CA GLY A 141 5.11 9.19 10.07
C GLY A 141 5.79 8.24 9.09
N SER A 142 5.00 7.31 8.57
CA SER A 142 5.39 6.40 7.49
C SER A 142 4.26 6.27 6.47
N ILE A 143 4.55 6.63 5.23
CA ILE A 143 3.65 6.49 4.07
C ILE A 143 4.16 5.32 3.23
N ILE A 144 3.31 4.35 2.99
CA ILE A 144 3.60 3.14 2.22
C ILE A 144 2.67 3.14 1.01
N ASN A 145 3.24 3.36 -0.17
CA ASN A 145 2.49 3.27 -1.41
C ASN A 145 2.59 1.84 -1.96
N VAL A 146 1.47 1.15 -2.11
CA VAL A 146 1.46 -0.17 -2.75
C VAL A 146 1.64 0.02 -4.25
N SER A 147 2.86 -0.23 -4.70
CA SER A 147 3.28 -0.22 -6.09
C SER A 147 3.11 -1.61 -6.72
N SER A 148 4.08 -2.07 -7.45
CA SER A 148 4.15 -3.39 -8.08
C SER A 148 5.58 -3.62 -8.57
N GLN A 149 5.99 -4.89 -8.78
CA GLN A 149 7.17 -5.17 -9.60
C GLN A 149 7.04 -4.50 -10.99
N MET A 150 5.80 -4.30 -11.50
CA MET A 150 5.53 -3.56 -12.75
C MET A 150 5.72 -2.05 -12.63
N GLY A 151 6.17 -1.54 -11.51
CA GLY A 151 6.76 -0.21 -11.35
C GLY A 151 8.25 -0.15 -11.73
N HIS A 152 8.86 -1.31 -12.05
CA HIS A 152 10.28 -1.47 -12.38
C HIS A 152 10.51 -2.23 -13.70
N VAL A 153 9.52 -3.01 -14.14
CA VAL A 153 9.54 -3.77 -15.39
C VAL A 153 8.23 -3.59 -16.15
N GLY A 154 8.23 -3.95 -17.44
CA GLY A 154 7.02 -3.96 -18.27
C GLY A 154 6.23 -5.27 -18.08
N GLY A 155 4.98 -5.26 -18.58
CA GLY A 155 4.13 -6.44 -18.67
C GLY A 155 3.16 -6.35 -19.85
N PRO A 156 2.84 -7.47 -20.53
CA PRO A 156 1.90 -7.47 -21.64
C PRO A 156 0.51 -7.01 -21.17
N LYS A 157 -0.20 -6.25 -22.01
CA LYS A 157 -1.54 -5.71 -21.73
C LYS A 157 -1.61 -4.83 -20.47
N ARG A 158 -0.52 -4.19 -20.06
CA ARG A 158 -0.40 -3.44 -18.80
C ARG A 158 0.17 -2.02 -19.00
N THR A 159 0.10 -1.46 -20.20
CA THR A 159 0.76 -0.18 -20.54
C THR A 159 0.42 0.93 -19.55
N VAL A 160 -0.86 1.22 -19.32
CA VAL A 160 -1.28 2.29 -18.40
C VAL A 160 -0.97 1.92 -16.94
N TYR A 161 -1.19 0.67 -16.56
CA TYR A 161 -0.87 0.19 -15.22
C TYR A 161 0.63 0.33 -14.91
N CYS A 162 1.51 -0.14 -15.79
CA CYS A 162 2.96 0.03 -15.64
C CYS A 162 3.32 1.52 -15.55
N ALA A 163 2.75 2.36 -16.41
CA ALA A 163 3.00 3.80 -16.38
C ALA A 163 2.63 4.41 -15.01
N THR A 164 1.47 4.07 -14.44
CA THR A 164 1.06 4.57 -13.12
C THR A 164 1.95 4.03 -11.99
N LYS A 165 2.40 2.77 -12.08
CA LYS A 165 3.28 2.18 -11.07
C LYS A 165 4.71 2.74 -11.14
N HIS A 166 5.25 3.00 -12.33
CA HIS A 166 6.51 3.76 -12.48
C HIS A 166 6.37 5.21 -11.98
N ALA A 167 5.23 5.86 -12.24
CA ALA A 167 4.98 7.21 -11.76
C ALA A 167 4.93 7.28 -10.22
N ILE A 168 4.33 6.31 -9.53
CA ILE A 168 4.29 6.28 -8.06
C ILE A 168 5.68 6.02 -7.46
N GLU A 169 6.58 5.27 -8.13
CA GLU A 169 7.98 5.15 -7.72
C GLU A 169 8.69 6.51 -7.75
N GLY A 170 8.50 7.28 -8.83
CA GLY A 170 9.04 8.64 -8.94
C GLY A 170 8.47 9.59 -7.88
N ALA A 171 7.13 9.58 -7.71
CA ALA A 171 6.44 10.40 -6.73
C ALA A 171 6.90 10.06 -5.29
N THR A 172 7.09 8.78 -4.97
CA THR A 172 7.58 8.33 -3.66
C THR A 172 8.95 8.90 -3.34
N LYS A 173 9.88 8.91 -4.31
CA LYS A 173 11.23 9.49 -4.14
C LYS A 173 11.17 11.00 -3.90
N ALA A 174 10.33 11.72 -4.65
CA ALA A 174 10.14 13.16 -4.46
C ALA A 174 9.55 13.46 -3.06
N MET A 175 8.47 12.79 -2.69
CA MET A 175 7.85 12.92 -1.36
C MET A 175 8.82 12.59 -0.22
N ALA A 176 9.68 11.58 -0.39
CA ALA A 176 10.69 11.24 0.63
C ALA A 176 11.69 12.38 0.88
N TRP A 177 12.10 13.10 -0.18
CA TRP A 177 12.94 14.30 -0.07
C TRP A 177 12.24 15.46 0.62
N GLU A 178 11.01 15.75 0.22
CA GLU A 178 10.22 16.88 0.74
C GLU A 178 9.85 16.67 2.22
N LEU A 179 9.43 15.43 2.57
CA LEU A 179 8.87 15.12 3.88
C LEU A 179 9.91 14.67 4.92
N GLY A 180 11.13 14.33 4.50
CA GLY A 180 12.20 13.87 5.39
C GLY A 180 12.53 14.85 6.50
N GLN A 181 12.51 16.16 6.23
CA GLN A 181 12.70 17.20 7.23
C GLN A 181 11.64 17.21 8.34
N HIS A 182 10.48 16.61 8.10
CA HIS A 182 9.39 16.43 9.07
C HIS A 182 9.39 15.06 9.73
N SER A 183 10.46 14.26 9.54
CA SER A 183 10.54 12.88 10.02
C SER A 183 9.43 11.96 9.49
N ILE A 184 8.93 12.24 8.28
CA ILE A 184 7.96 11.42 7.58
C ILE A 184 8.69 10.64 6.49
N ARG A 185 8.65 9.32 6.58
CA ARG A 185 9.25 8.40 5.59
C ARG A 185 8.22 8.04 4.53
N VAL A 186 8.66 7.91 3.28
CA VAL A 186 7.78 7.50 2.17
C VAL A 186 8.49 6.40 1.38
N ASN A 187 7.85 5.24 1.26
CA ASN A 187 8.42 4.08 0.56
C ASN A 187 7.35 3.41 -0.30
N THR A 188 7.78 2.60 -1.25
CA THR A 188 6.90 1.70 -1.98
C THR A 188 7.05 0.26 -1.50
N LEU A 189 5.94 -0.46 -1.49
CA LEU A 189 5.88 -1.91 -1.40
C LEU A 189 5.57 -2.43 -2.80
N CYS A 190 6.42 -3.31 -3.33
CA CYS A 190 6.38 -3.73 -4.72
C CYS A 190 6.13 -5.26 -4.82
N PRO A 191 4.88 -5.71 -4.65
CA PRO A 191 4.55 -7.12 -4.80
C PRO A 191 4.55 -7.55 -6.27
N THR A 192 4.77 -8.85 -6.50
CA THR A 192 4.40 -9.56 -7.72
C THR A 192 2.93 -10.00 -7.66
N PHE A 193 2.58 -11.05 -8.35
CA PHE A 193 1.26 -11.66 -8.31
C PHE A 193 1.02 -12.28 -6.94
N ILE A 194 0.10 -11.68 -6.20
CA ILE A 194 -0.38 -12.16 -4.89
C ILE A 194 -1.80 -12.68 -5.09
N LYS A 195 -2.10 -13.84 -4.55
CA LYS A 195 -3.40 -14.48 -4.64
C LYS A 195 -4.45 -13.61 -3.93
N THR A 196 -5.22 -12.93 -4.72
CA THR A 196 -6.26 -11.98 -4.31
C THR A 196 -7.41 -12.05 -5.32
N PRO A 197 -8.62 -11.60 -4.97
CA PRO A 197 -9.74 -11.57 -5.92
C PRO A 197 -9.44 -10.82 -7.23
N MET A 198 -8.50 -9.88 -7.22
CA MET A 198 -8.07 -9.17 -8.44
C MET A 198 -7.28 -10.07 -9.39
N VAL A 199 -6.56 -11.05 -8.89
CA VAL A 199 -5.59 -11.86 -9.66
C VAL A 199 -6.15 -13.25 -9.99
N GLU A 200 -7.04 -13.78 -9.14
CA GLU A 200 -7.56 -15.15 -9.28
C GLU A 200 -8.13 -15.43 -10.67
N GLY A 201 -8.99 -14.54 -11.21
CA GLY A 201 -9.58 -14.74 -12.53
C GLY A 201 -8.57 -14.76 -13.69
N PHE A 202 -7.43 -14.10 -13.56
CA PHE A 202 -6.37 -14.13 -14.58
C PHE A 202 -5.52 -15.41 -14.52
N LEU A 203 -5.38 -15.99 -13.33
CA LEU A 203 -4.60 -17.22 -13.13
C LEU A 203 -5.34 -18.49 -13.57
N GLU A 204 -6.62 -18.42 -13.90
CA GLU A 204 -7.39 -19.52 -14.48
C GLU A 204 -6.96 -19.80 -15.93
N GLU A 205 -6.40 -18.81 -16.63
CA GLU A 205 -5.85 -18.98 -17.97
C GLU A 205 -4.46 -19.62 -17.90
N GLN A 206 -4.33 -20.86 -18.39
CA GLN A 206 -3.10 -21.66 -18.24
C GLN A 206 -1.87 -20.98 -18.82
N GLU A 207 -1.98 -20.36 -19.99
CA GLU A 207 -0.85 -19.67 -20.64
C GLU A 207 -0.35 -18.50 -19.78
N PHE A 208 -1.27 -17.72 -19.20
CA PHE A 208 -0.92 -16.63 -18.33
C PHE A 208 -0.34 -17.12 -16.99
N HIS A 209 -0.91 -18.17 -16.41
CA HIS A 209 -0.37 -18.82 -15.22
C HIS A 209 1.08 -19.27 -15.44
N ASP A 210 1.36 -19.99 -16.54
CA ASP A 210 2.69 -20.48 -16.87
C ASP A 210 3.68 -19.32 -17.11
N PHE A 211 3.24 -18.26 -17.76
CA PHE A 211 4.02 -17.01 -17.89
C PHE A 211 4.36 -16.43 -16.51
N VAL A 212 3.40 -16.31 -15.61
CA VAL A 212 3.64 -15.79 -14.26
C VAL A 212 4.63 -16.68 -13.51
N MET A 213 4.40 -18.00 -13.52
CA MET A 213 5.26 -18.97 -12.82
C MET A 213 6.69 -19.00 -13.35
N SER A 214 6.89 -18.83 -14.66
CA SER A 214 8.23 -18.81 -15.26
C SER A 214 9.07 -17.59 -14.90
N ASN A 215 8.42 -16.51 -14.44
CA ASN A 215 9.08 -15.27 -14.04
C ASN A 215 9.30 -15.13 -12.52
N ILE A 216 8.76 -16.02 -11.70
CA ILE A 216 8.95 -15.99 -10.25
C ILE A 216 10.04 -16.99 -9.85
N ALA A 217 11.23 -16.50 -9.48
CA ALA A 217 12.37 -17.35 -9.15
C ALA A 217 12.09 -18.31 -7.98
N LEU A 218 11.25 -17.92 -7.02
CA LEU A 218 10.81 -18.78 -5.91
C LEU A 218 9.80 -19.86 -6.33
N GLY A 219 9.35 -19.88 -7.59
CA GLY A 219 8.51 -20.93 -8.17
C GLY A 219 7.10 -21.03 -7.57
N ARG A 220 6.58 -19.96 -6.99
CA ARG A 220 5.20 -19.91 -6.48
C ARG A 220 4.61 -18.51 -6.57
N ILE A 221 3.30 -18.43 -6.72
CA ILE A 221 2.55 -17.20 -6.56
C ILE A 221 2.58 -16.81 -5.07
N GLY A 222 2.62 -15.50 -4.78
CA GLY A 222 2.60 -15.01 -3.40
C GLY A 222 1.21 -15.16 -2.77
N GLU A 223 1.19 -15.40 -1.47
CA GLU A 223 0.00 -15.31 -0.63
C GLU A 223 -0.03 -13.94 0.07
N VAL A 224 -1.18 -13.53 0.60
CA VAL A 224 -1.29 -12.21 1.27
C VAL A 224 -0.40 -12.12 2.52
N GLU A 225 -0.10 -13.24 3.15
CA GLU A 225 0.80 -13.34 4.30
C GLU A 225 2.25 -12.95 3.96
N ASP A 226 2.69 -13.17 2.72
CA ASP A 226 4.02 -12.76 2.25
C ASP A 226 4.23 -11.24 2.30
N ILE A 227 3.14 -10.46 2.26
CA ILE A 227 3.14 -9.00 2.29
C ILE A 227 3.17 -8.44 3.72
N MET A 228 2.56 -9.15 4.69
CA MET A 228 2.27 -8.64 6.02
C MET A 228 3.51 -8.18 6.77
N GLY A 229 4.57 -9.00 6.77
CA GLY A 229 5.82 -8.65 7.44
C GLY A 229 6.51 -7.42 6.84
N ALA A 230 6.46 -7.26 5.52
CA ALA A 230 7.02 -6.10 4.83
C ALA A 230 6.28 -4.79 5.17
N VAL A 231 4.97 -4.85 5.29
CA VAL A 231 4.13 -3.70 5.72
C VAL A 231 4.49 -3.29 7.14
N VAL A 232 4.57 -4.23 8.08
CA VAL A 232 4.94 -3.95 9.48
C VAL A 232 6.37 -3.38 9.56
N PHE A 233 7.33 -3.92 8.79
CA PHE A 233 8.68 -3.38 8.71
C PHE A 233 8.66 -1.91 8.27
N LEU A 234 8.02 -1.59 7.15
CA LEU A 234 7.98 -0.22 6.64
C LEU A 234 7.23 0.74 7.56
N ALA A 235 6.22 0.27 8.29
CA ALA A 235 5.43 1.07 9.22
C ALA A 235 6.15 1.36 10.54
N SER A 236 7.07 0.49 10.96
CA SER A 236 7.65 0.48 12.31
C SER A 236 8.99 1.22 12.43
N ASP A 237 9.51 1.27 13.66
CA ASP A 237 10.83 1.84 13.96
C ASP A 237 11.98 0.97 13.43
N ALA A 238 11.71 -0.28 13.02
CA ALA A 238 12.70 -1.14 12.38
C ALA A 238 13.21 -0.58 11.04
N SER A 239 12.49 0.39 10.44
CA SER A 239 12.83 1.03 9.15
C SER A 239 13.07 2.54 9.23
N THR A 240 13.52 3.07 10.39
CA THR A 240 13.69 4.52 10.61
C THR A 240 14.63 5.22 9.63
N LEU A 241 15.58 4.51 9.02
CA LEU A 241 16.49 5.06 8.00
C LEU A 241 16.11 4.65 6.57
N VAL A 242 14.92 4.05 6.37
CA VAL A 242 14.42 3.62 5.07
C VAL A 242 13.39 4.62 4.57
N THR A 243 13.74 5.42 3.56
CA THR A 243 12.84 6.34 2.87
C THR A 243 13.25 6.47 1.40
N GLY A 244 12.29 6.75 0.50
CA GLY A 244 12.51 6.81 -0.94
C GLY A 244 12.86 5.48 -1.60
N SER A 245 12.63 4.37 -0.90
CA SER A 245 13.05 3.02 -1.30
C SER A 245 11.87 2.20 -1.83
N ALA A 246 12.17 1.29 -2.76
CA ALA A 246 11.26 0.26 -3.20
C ALA A 246 11.58 -1.06 -2.47
N LEU A 247 10.61 -1.60 -1.72
CA LEU A 247 10.74 -2.91 -1.09
C LEU A 247 10.08 -3.96 -1.98
N MET A 248 10.91 -4.69 -2.71
CA MET A 248 10.46 -5.77 -3.60
C MET A 248 9.97 -6.97 -2.77
N VAL A 249 8.76 -7.44 -3.03
CA VAL A 249 8.17 -8.68 -2.49
C VAL A 249 7.63 -9.46 -3.69
N ASP A 250 8.54 -9.86 -4.57
CA ASP A 250 8.23 -10.31 -5.92
C ASP A 250 8.74 -11.72 -6.26
N GLY A 251 9.24 -12.44 -5.26
CA GLY A 251 9.77 -13.78 -5.45
C GLY A 251 10.96 -13.84 -6.41
N GLY A 252 11.66 -12.73 -6.63
CA GLY A 252 12.81 -12.63 -7.52
C GLY A 252 12.45 -12.31 -8.98
N TRP A 253 11.23 -11.88 -9.28
CA TRP A 253 10.81 -11.49 -10.64
C TRP A 253 11.74 -10.44 -11.25
N THR A 254 12.08 -9.41 -10.50
CA THR A 254 12.90 -8.28 -10.99
C THR A 254 14.41 -8.47 -10.77
N ALA A 255 14.84 -9.64 -10.31
CA ALA A 255 16.24 -9.93 -10.06
C ALA A 255 17.01 -10.40 -11.33
N ALA A 256 16.30 -10.64 -12.44
CA ALA A 256 16.86 -11.10 -13.71
C ALA A 256 16.80 -10.01 -14.79
#